data_f8e4ad4af3d7ea37d5ee2656fe644413
#
_entry.id   f8e4ad4af3d7ea37d5ee2656fe644413
#
_cell.length_a   1.000
_cell.length_b   1.000
_cell.length_c   1.000
_cell.angle_alpha   90.00
_cell.angle_beta   90.00
_cell.angle_gamma   90.00
#
_symmetry.space_group_name_H-M   'P 1'
#
loop_
_entity.id
_entity.type
_entity.pdbx_description
1 polymer ?
#
loop_
_entity_poly.entity_id
_entity_poly.type
_entity_poly.pdbx_seq_one_letter_code
_entity_poly.pdbx_strand_id
1 'polypeptide(L)'
;MCRLSFICALWLQCLFLLIGCTSVEIPTAVPLRYAKLLRMTEQPDYIWTEVVNPWDTTQVLHQYLLIDKGVSSEKVRTLQTQHKNAVVVRTPLQRSLMQSTVHASLALKLGAQQQLVGLCDTAYIVAPELKRLHLSDFGRGDQPNVERIIAAQTDACWFAPFEEMRYTSLERANIPVIDCADYLETTPLGRAEWMRFYGRLWGKAQLADSLFEEEVRQYEDLAQKIKESSNRSQSSFESSRNSLRNTRNLSHKPRVWLDLPWQSTWYVPGGKSYLSALIADAGGDYALQHNDKSGSLPLPLERAWKYAQQAEVWIIKGGQEVPSDYAELSQLSRVYAHFPAVRSHRVWVCNTMQVPYYEQTPFSPALLLREWCQMLGTLTVDSATSLRYFHPLSR
;
A
#
# COMPACT_ATOMS: atom_id res chain seq x y z
N MET A 1 26.89 -64.87 -56.59
CA MET A 1 26.66 -63.46 -56.85
C MET A 1 25.61 -63.02 -55.87
N CYS A 2 26.01 -62.60 -54.71
CA CYS A 2 25.12 -61.93 -53.74
C CYS A 2 25.94 -61.62 -52.51
N ARG A 3 26.45 -60.39 -52.36
CA ARG A 3 27.04 -59.81 -51.11
C ARG A 3 27.66 -58.45 -51.45
N LEU A 4 26.82 -57.42 -51.62
CA LEU A 4 27.29 -56.02 -51.57
C LEU A 4 26.09 -55.07 -51.49
N SER A 5 25.27 -55.21 -50.49
CA SER A 5 24.13 -54.24 -50.24
C SER A 5 23.77 -54.04 -48.75
N PHE A 6 24.69 -54.25 -47.79
CA PHE A 6 24.34 -54.16 -46.39
C PHE A 6 25.20 -53.17 -45.60
N ILE A 7 26.09 -52.38 -46.22
CA ILE A 7 26.98 -51.45 -45.46
C ILE A 7 26.60 -49.98 -45.58
N CYS A 8 25.70 -49.59 -46.49
CA CYS A 8 25.28 -48.15 -46.58
C CYS A 8 24.10 -47.72 -45.75
N ALA A 9 23.43 -48.63 -45.02
CA ALA A 9 22.24 -48.28 -44.23
C ALA A 9 22.54 -47.89 -42.77
N LEU A 10 23.80 -48.05 -42.28
CA LEU A 10 24.16 -47.83 -40.88
C LEU A 10 24.78 -46.46 -40.61
N TRP A 11 25.07 -45.66 -41.61
CA TRP A 11 25.69 -44.32 -41.44
C TRP A 11 24.72 -43.15 -41.52
N LEU A 12 23.44 -43.39 -41.77
CA LEU A 12 22.42 -42.32 -41.84
C LEU A 12 21.57 -42.17 -40.57
N GLN A 13 21.82 -42.98 -39.53
CA GLN A 13 21.05 -42.94 -38.25
C GLN A 13 21.75 -42.22 -37.08
N CYS A 14 22.99 -41.74 -37.25
CA CYS A 14 23.71 -41.02 -36.19
C CYS A 14 23.80 -39.52 -36.33
N LEU A 15 23.06 -38.89 -37.26
CA LEU A 15 23.10 -37.42 -37.46
C LEU A 15 21.85 -36.70 -37.00
N PHE A 16 21.02 -37.32 -36.13
CA PHE A 16 19.75 -36.69 -35.65
C PHE A 16 19.70 -36.47 -34.15
N LEU A 17 20.82 -36.38 -33.42
CA LEU A 17 20.82 -36.25 -31.96
C LEU A 17 21.71 -35.13 -31.46
N LEU A 18 21.66 -33.91 -32.01
CA LEU A 18 22.18 -32.70 -31.39
C LEU A 18 21.42 -31.44 -31.84
N ILE A 19 20.09 -31.50 -31.91
CA ILE A 19 19.31 -30.26 -31.74
C ILE A 19 19.00 -30.16 -30.26
N GLY A 20 19.97 -29.66 -29.51
CA GLY A 20 19.72 -29.17 -28.16
C GLY A 20 18.68 -28.08 -28.30
N CYS A 21 17.42 -28.37 -27.95
CA CYS A 21 16.42 -27.36 -27.67
C CYS A 21 16.96 -26.51 -26.50
N THR A 22 17.71 -25.45 -26.80
CA THR A 22 17.79 -24.32 -25.88
C THR A 22 16.39 -23.74 -25.84
N SER A 23 15.61 -24.15 -24.83
CA SER A 23 14.39 -23.45 -24.49
C SER A 23 14.79 -22.02 -24.22
N VAL A 24 14.51 -21.13 -25.19
CA VAL A 24 14.54 -19.68 -24.90
C VAL A 24 13.43 -19.44 -23.91
N GLU A 25 13.78 -19.35 -22.62
CA GLU A 25 12.83 -18.97 -21.61
C GLU A 25 12.36 -17.56 -21.94
N ILE A 26 11.09 -17.46 -22.33
CA ILE A 26 10.46 -16.17 -22.61
C ILE A 26 10.31 -15.45 -21.28
N PRO A 27 10.77 -14.20 -21.16
CA PRO A 27 10.59 -13.41 -19.94
C PRO A 27 9.13 -13.39 -19.54
N THR A 28 8.83 -13.79 -18.31
CA THR A 28 7.45 -13.86 -17.83
C THR A 28 7.15 -12.63 -16.96
N ALA A 29 6.20 -11.82 -17.40
CA ALA A 29 5.73 -10.70 -16.59
C ALA A 29 5.10 -11.24 -15.29
N VAL A 30 5.46 -10.66 -14.16
CA VAL A 30 4.74 -10.88 -12.90
C VAL A 30 3.44 -10.10 -13.01
N PRO A 31 2.27 -10.76 -13.09
CA PRO A 31 1.03 -10.05 -13.39
C PRO A 31 0.60 -9.20 -12.17
N LEU A 32 0.91 -7.90 -12.23
CA LEU A 32 0.39 -6.90 -11.31
C LEU A 32 -0.93 -6.37 -11.88
N ARG A 33 -2.00 -6.43 -11.08
CA ARG A 33 -3.36 -6.11 -11.54
C ARG A 33 -3.82 -4.72 -11.13
N TYR A 34 -3.34 -4.23 -10.01
CA TYR A 34 -3.83 -3.02 -9.34
C TYR A 34 -2.75 -1.95 -9.18
N ALA A 35 -1.50 -2.33 -8.88
CA ALA A 35 -0.39 -1.41 -8.76
C ALA A 35 -0.07 -0.77 -10.12
N LYS A 36 0.03 0.56 -10.13
CA LYS A 36 0.34 1.35 -11.33
C LYS A 36 1.74 1.92 -11.31
N LEU A 37 2.32 2.04 -10.12
CA LEU A 37 3.65 2.60 -9.93
C LEU A 37 4.74 1.52 -9.85
N LEU A 38 4.39 0.26 -10.07
CA LEU A 38 5.30 -0.88 -10.01
C LEU A 38 5.15 -1.75 -11.25
N ARG A 39 6.28 -2.19 -11.82
CA ARG A 39 6.33 -3.19 -12.89
C ARG A 39 7.39 -4.22 -12.55
N MET A 40 7.10 -5.50 -12.77
CA MET A 40 8.05 -6.59 -12.54
C MET A 40 8.02 -7.58 -13.71
N THR A 41 9.20 -8.08 -14.09
CA THR A 41 9.37 -9.10 -15.14
C THR A 41 10.41 -10.10 -14.67
N GLU A 42 10.03 -11.36 -14.57
CA GLU A 42 10.96 -12.45 -14.23
C GLU A 42 11.82 -12.80 -15.45
N GLN A 43 13.11 -12.95 -15.19
CA GLN A 43 14.13 -13.39 -16.12
C GLN A 43 14.82 -14.63 -15.51
N PRO A 44 15.54 -15.44 -16.29
CA PRO A 44 16.16 -16.66 -15.75
C PRO A 44 17.11 -16.42 -14.56
N ASP A 45 17.82 -15.29 -14.55
CA ASP A 45 18.86 -15.01 -13.56
C ASP A 45 18.53 -13.84 -12.63
N TYR A 46 17.43 -13.10 -12.86
CA TYR A 46 17.04 -11.92 -12.10
C TYR A 46 15.56 -11.56 -12.28
N ILE A 47 15.04 -10.72 -11.40
CA ILE A 47 13.76 -10.06 -11.62
C ILE A 47 14.05 -8.60 -11.97
N TRP A 48 13.61 -8.18 -13.16
CA TRP A 48 13.59 -6.77 -13.53
C TRP A 48 12.43 -6.09 -12.86
N THR A 49 12.69 -4.99 -12.14
CA THR A 49 11.67 -4.22 -11.46
C THR A 49 11.83 -2.74 -11.78
N GLU A 50 10.73 -2.08 -12.09
CA GLU A 50 10.67 -0.64 -12.30
C GLU A 50 9.70 -0.01 -11.30
N VAL A 51 10.15 1.04 -10.63
CA VAL A 51 9.29 1.97 -9.90
C VAL A 51 9.00 3.15 -10.83
N VAL A 52 7.75 3.31 -11.21
CA VAL A 52 7.29 4.41 -12.07
C VAL A 52 7.34 5.71 -11.27
N ASN A 53 7.72 6.81 -11.92
CA ASN A 53 7.76 8.11 -11.27
C ASN A 53 6.33 8.58 -10.92
N PRO A 54 5.99 8.74 -9.63
CA PRO A 54 4.62 9.09 -9.22
C PRO A 54 4.22 10.52 -9.61
N TRP A 55 5.17 11.39 -9.87
CA TRP A 55 4.94 12.80 -10.26
C TRP A 55 4.89 12.97 -11.78
N ASP A 56 5.52 12.06 -12.54
CA ASP A 56 5.45 11.97 -14.00
C ASP A 56 5.43 10.50 -14.43
N THR A 57 4.25 9.94 -14.57
CA THR A 57 4.06 8.50 -14.86
C THR A 57 4.52 8.08 -16.25
N THR A 58 4.99 8.99 -17.09
CA THR A 58 5.65 8.68 -18.36
C THR A 58 7.12 8.27 -18.17
N GLN A 59 7.68 8.52 -16.98
CA GLN A 59 9.06 8.23 -16.63
C GLN A 59 9.16 7.12 -15.58
N VAL A 60 10.32 6.49 -15.51
CA VAL A 60 10.70 5.54 -14.48
C VAL A 60 11.52 6.29 -13.43
N LEU A 61 11.17 6.13 -12.15
CA LEU A 61 11.90 6.71 -11.03
C LEU A 61 13.20 5.94 -10.79
N HIS A 62 13.10 4.61 -10.57
CA HIS A 62 14.23 3.72 -10.43
C HIS A 62 13.98 2.35 -11.09
N GLN A 63 15.09 1.71 -11.46
CA GLN A 63 15.13 0.36 -12.00
C GLN A 63 15.98 -0.52 -11.10
N TYR A 64 15.51 -1.72 -10.82
CA TYR A 64 16.18 -2.69 -9.96
C TYR A 64 16.42 -4.01 -10.69
N LEU A 65 17.60 -4.58 -10.47
CA LEU A 65 17.91 -5.97 -10.76
C LEU A 65 17.89 -6.76 -9.45
N LEU A 66 16.83 -7.51 -9.19
CA LEU A 66 16.79 -8.42 -8.05
C LEU A 66 17.50 -9.70 -8.44
N ILE A 67 18.70 -9.93 -7.93
CA ILE A 67 19.55 -11.06 -8.29
C ILE A 67 19.77 -11.94 -7.09
N ASP A 68 19.43 -13.23 -7.20
CA ASP A 68 19.65 -14.19 -6.12
C ASP A 68 21.13 -14.23 -5.68
N LYS A 69 21.39 -14.37 -4.39
CA LYS A 69 22.74 -14.45 -3.81
C LYS A 69 23.55 -15.63 -4.34
N GLY A 70 22.90 -16.69 -4.83
CA GLY A 70 23.54 -17.84 -5.47
C GLY A 70 24.10 -17.56 -6.86
N VAL A 71 23.66 -16.51 -7.55
CA VAL A 71 24.18 -16.12 -8.86
C VAL A 71 25.63 -15.63 -8.74
N SER A 72 26.51 -16.12 -9.63
CA SER A 72 27.95 -15.83 -9.60
C SER A 72 28.26 -14.33 -9.76
N SER A 73 29.33 -13.86 -9.13
CA SER A 73 29.78 -12.46 -9.24
C SER A 73 30.13 -12.04 -10.67
N GLU A 74 30.57 -12.97 -11.50
CA GLU A 74 30.82 -12.73 -12.92
C GLU A 74 29.54 -12.40 -13.69
N LYS A 75 28.50 -13.23 -13.48
CA LYS A 75 27.20 -12.98 -14.08
C LYS A 75 26.57 -11.67 -13.61
N VAL A 76 26.70 -11.35 -12.31
CA VAL A 76 26.24 -10.06 -11.77
C VAL A 76 26.92 -8.89 -12.48
N ARG A 77 28.24 -8.91 -12.65
CA ARG A 77 28.98 -7.86 -13.38
C ARG A 77 28.51 -7.75 -14.84
N THR A 78 28.24 -8.88 -15.49
CA THR A 78 27.70 -8.89 -16.86
C THR A 78 26.33 -8.19 -16.91
N LEU A 79 25.42 -8.54 -16.00
CA LEU A 79 24.09 -7.91 -15.90
C LEU A 79 24.18 -6.41 -15.59
N GLN A 80 25.07 -6.00 -14.68
CA GLN A 80 25.32 -4.58 -14.39
C GLN A 80 25.81 -3.81 -15.62
N THR A 81 26.65 -4.43 -16.45
CA THR A 81 27.15 -3.80 -17.66
C THR A 81 26.04 -3.65 -18.71
N GLN A 82 25.14 -4.61 -18.78
CA GLN A 82 23.99 -4.59 -19.69
C GLN A 82 22.93 -3.56 -19.24
N HIS A 83 22.76 -3.37 -17.92
CA HIS A 83 21.73 -2.51 -17.30
C HIS A 83 22.37 -1.42 -16.43
N LYS A 84 23.14 -0.54 -17.06
CA LYS A 84 23.99 0.46 -16.37
C LYS A 84 23.26 1.39 -15.38
N ASN A 85 21.98 1.65 -15.62
CA ASN A 85 21.16 2.55 -14.80
C ASN A 85 20.37 1.81 -13.70
N ALA A 86 20.43 0.48 -13.66
CA ALA A 86 19.69 -0.28 -12.68
C ALA A 86 20.49 -0.51 -11.39
N VAL A 87 19.82 -0.38 -10.26
CA VAL A 87 20.35 -0.70 -8.94
C VAL A 87 20.32 -2.22 -8.76
N VAL A 88 21.48 -2.82 -8.49
CA VAL A 88 21.56 -4.26 -8.19
C VAL A 88 21.19 -4.49 -6.72
N VAL A 89 20.22 -5.37 -6.50
CA VAL A 89 19.81 -5.82 -5.17
C VAL A 89 20.02 -7.32 -5.06
N ARG A 90 20.89 -7.76 -4.16
CA ARG A 90 21.19 -9.18 -3.93
C ARG A 90 20.18 -9.78 -2.95
N THR A 91 19.28 -10.59 -3.47
CA THR A 91 18.20 -11.22 -2.69
C THR A 91 18.52 -12.67 -2.27
N PRO A 92 17.94 -13.17 -1.16
CA PRO A 92 17.11 -12.44 -0.21
C PRO A 92 17.93 -11.45 0.65
N LEU A 93 17.36 -10.29 0.91
CA LEU A 93 17.93 -9.32 1.85
C LEU A 93 17.95 -9.92 3.26
N GLN A 94 19.02 -9.64 4.03
CA GLN A 94 19.20 -10.16 5.38
C GLN A 94 19.34 -9.05 6.43
N ARG A 95 19.65 -7.85 5.99
CA ARG A 95 19.96 -6.70 6.86
C ARG A 95 19.30 -5.44 6.34
N SER A 96 17.97 -5.41 6.40
CA SER A 96 17.15 -4.33 5.89
C SER A 96 16.91 -3.25 6.94
N LEU A 97 17.13 -1.97 6.56
CA LEU A 97 16.74 -0.82 7.36
C LEU A 97 15.43 -0.23 6.84
N MET A 98 14.47 0.00 7.72
CA MET A 98 13.19 0.60 7.38
C MET A 98 13.17 2.09 7.74
N GLN A 99 12.63 2.94 6.85
CA GLN A 99 12.29 4.31 7.22
C GLN A 99 10.99 4.35 8.03
N SER A 100 10.05 3.48 7.71
CA SER A 100 8.68 3.53 8.23
C SER A 100 8.29 2.26 8.99
N THR A 101 7.51 2.42 10.04
CA THR A 101 6.86 1.33 10.78
C THR A 101 5.94 0.48 9.89
N VAL A 102 5.42 1.05 8.80
CA VAL A 102 4.58 0.36 7.79
C VAL A 102 5.29 -0.87 7.22
N HIS A 103 6.52 -0.68 6.71
CA HIS A 103 7.28 -1.75 6.08
C HIS A 103 7.88 -2.72 7.12
N ALA A 104 8.20 -2.21 8.32
CA ALA A 104 8.60 -3.07 9.43
C ALA A 104 7.45 -4.01 9.87
N SER A 105 6.22 -3.52 9.87
CA SER A 105 5.03 -4.34 10.15
C SER A 105 4.75 -5.35 9.02
N LEU A 106 4.98 -4.96 7.77
CA LEU A 106 4.91 -5.91 6.64
C LEU A 106 5.94 -7.04 6.79
N ALA A 107 7.16 -6.73 7.25
CA ALA A 107 8.16 -7.76 7.52
C ALA A 107 7.67 -8.80 8.54
N LEU A 108 6.94 -8.38 9.59
CA LEU A 108 6.27 -9.32 10.51
C LEU A 108 5.22 -10.17 9.78
N LYS A 109 4.36 -9.54 8.98
CA LYS A 109 3.28 -10.23 8.23
C LYS A 109 3.86 -11.28 7.27
N LEU A 110 5.05 -11.03 6.71
CA LEU A 110 5.77 -11.94 5.80
C LEU A 110 6.77 -12.89 6.49
N GLY A 111 6.88 -12.87 7.83
CA GLY A 111 7.84 -13.70 8.54
C GLY A 111 9.30 -13.33 8.24
N ALA A 112 9.58 -12.05 7.95
CA ALA A 112 10.89 -11.50 7.61
C ALA A 112 11.48 -10.62 8.73
N GLN A 113 10.94 -10.67 9.95
CA GLN A 113 11.36 -9.79 11.06
C GLN A 113 12.84 -9.97 11.45
N GLN A 114 13.41 -11.17 11.27
CA GLN A 114 14.83 -11.43 11.54
C GLN A 114 15.77 -10.75 10.52
N GLN A 115 15.22 -10.28 9.41
CA GLN A 115 15.96 -9.59 8.36
C GLN A 115 15.96 -8.07 8.56
N LEU A 116 15.42 -7.56 9.68
CA LEU A 116 15.44 -6.15 10.04
C LEU A 116 16.65 -5.85 10.94
N VAL A 117 17.43 -4.84 10.58
CA VAL A 117 18.51 -4.33 11.45
C VAL A 117 18.06 -3.16 12.31
N GLY A 118 17.02 -2.45 11.88
CA GLY A 118 16.50 -1.31 12.61
C GLY A 118 15.48 -0.51 11.83
N LEU A 119 15.11 0.61 12.41
CA LEU A 119 14.07 1.50 11.94
C LEU A 119 14.47 2.95 12.20
N CYS A 120 14.06 3.87 11.33
CA CYS A 120 14.02 5.29 11.65
C CYS A 120 12.75 5.59 12.48
N ASP A 121 12.80 6.67 13.27
CA ASP A 121 11.64 7.15 14.03
C ASP A 121 10.98 6.06 14.90
N THR A 122 11.76 5.29 15.64
CA THR A 122 11.27 4.18 16.48
C THR A 122 10.21 4.62 17.51
N ALA A 123 10.15 5.91 17.86
CA ALA A 123 9.12 6.47 18.73
C ALA A 123 7.69 6.32 18.19
N TYR A 124 7.52 6.11 16.89
CA TYR A 124 6.21 5.90 16.26
C TYR A 124 5.79 4.42 16.21
N ILE A 125 6.55 3.51 16.80
CA ILE A 125 6.13 2.10 16.90
C ILE A 125 4.97 1.99 17.88
N VAL A 126 3.82 1.56 17.39
CA VAL A 126 2.60 1.33 18.18
C VAL A 126 2.30 -0.16 18.34
N ALA A 127 2.49 -0.95 17.28
CA ALA A 127 2.20 -2.38 17.29
C ALA A 127 3.02 -3.12 18.36
N PRO A 128 2.36 -3.85 19.29
CA PRO A 128 3.07 -4.59 20.36
C PRO A 128 4.08 -5.60 19.82
N GLU A 129 3.79 -6.17 18.64
CA GLU A 129 4.65 -7.13 17.96
C GLU A 129 5.97 -6.49 17.52
N LEU A 130 5.93 -5.26 16.98
CA LEU A 130 7.13 -4.51 16.62
C LEU A 130 7.90 -4.04 17.85
N LYS A 131 7.21 -3.60 18.92
CA LYS A 131 7.87 -3.19 20.17
C LYS A 131 8.72 -4.33 20.75
N ARG A 132 8.26 -5.57 20.67
CA ARG A 132 8.99 -6.76 21.16
C ARG A 132 10.28 -7.06 20.38
N LEU A 133 10.45 -6.54 19.17
CA LEU A 133 11.67 -6.73 18.40
C LEU A 133 12.84 -5.88 18.88
N HIS A 134 12.59 -4.83 19.68
CA HIS A 134 13.61 -3.90 20.17
C HIS A 134 14.54 -3.41 19.05
N LEU A 135 13.93 -2.98 17.92
CA LEU A 135 14.67 -2.51 16.74
C LEU A 135 15.56 -1.32 17.08
N SER A 136 16.79 -1.34 16.56
CA SER A 136 17.71 -0.21 16.71
C SER A 136 17.18 1.03 16.02
N ASP A 137 17.33 2.20 16.67
CA ASP A 137 16.97 3.49 16.11
C ASP A 137 18.09 4.02 15.22
N PHE A 138 17.76 4.43 14.00
CA PHE A 138 18.70 4.98 13.02
C PHE A 138 18.47 6.46 12.74
N GLY A 139 17.80 7.16 13.67
CA GLY A 139 17.50 8.58 13.58
C GLY A 139 16.16 8.87 12.91
N ARG A 140 16.00 10.09 12.44
CA ARG A 140 14.76 10.53 11.79
C ARG A 140 14.70 10.03 10.34
N GLY A 141 13.50 9.74 9.84
CA GLY A 141 13.30 9.26 8.49
C GLY A 141 13.70 10.27 7.40
N ASP A 142 13.61 11.57 7.70
CA ASP A 142 14.09 12.66 6.82
C ASP A 142 15.59 12.93 6.94
N GLN A 143 16.23 12.51 8.05
CA GLN A 143 17.65 12.66 8.32
C GLN A 143 18.22 11.39 8.98
N PRO A 144 18.31 10.27 8.26
CA PRO A 144 18.81 9.02 8.82
C PRO A 144 20.31 9.12 9.14
N ASN A 145 20.74 8.43 10.18
CA ASN A 145 22.15 8.37 10.56
C ASN A 145 22.93 7.42 9.65
N VAL A 146 23.53 7.98 8.59
CA VAL A 146 24.23 7.22 7.54
C VAL A 146 25.41 6.43 8.10
N GLU A 147 26.16 6.97 9.06
CA GLU A 147 27.31 6.28 9.67
C GLU A 147 26.87 5.02 10.41
N ARG A 148 25.77 5.10 11.18
CA ARG A 148 25.19 3.93 11.84
C ARG A 148 24.68 2.91 10.84
N ILE A 149 24.08 3.35 9.71
CA ILE A 149 23.61 2.47 8.64
C ILE A 149 24.76 1.67 8.05
N ILE A 150 25.88 2.33 7.74
CA ILE A 150 27.08 1.68 7.22
C ILE A 150 27.67 0.72 8.27
N ALA A 151 27.82 1.16 9.53
CA ALA A 151 28.35 0.34 10.62
C ALA A 151 27.49 -0.89 10.88
N ALA A 152 26.17 -0.81 10.66
CA ALA A 152 25.24 -1.94 10.77
C ALA A 152 25.34 -2.92 9.60
N GLN A 153 26.21 -2.70 8.63
CA GLN A 153 26.34 -3.53 7.42
C GLN A 153 24.97 -3.78 6.75
N THR A 154 24.18 -2.71 6.62
CA THR A 154 22.86 -2.75 6.00
C THR A 154 22.99 -3.14 4.53
N ASP A 155 22.21 -4.11 4.08
CA ASP A 155 22.23 -4.57 2.67
C ASP A 155 21.18 -3.89 1.80
N ALA A 156 20.20 -3.20 2.39
CA ALA A 156 19.31 -2.26 1.69
C ALA A 156 18.59 -1.34 2.68
N CYS A 157 18.32 -0.10 2.26
CA CYS A 157 17.49 0.87 2.96
C CYS A 157 16.16 1.05 2.22
N TRP A 158 15.06 1.08 2.96
CA TRP A 158 13.71 1.18 2.42
C TRP A 158 13.14 2.54 2.75
N PHE A 159 13.13 3.43 1.77
CA PHE A 159 12.74 4.83 1.97
C PHE A 159 11.60 5.24 1.06
N ALA A 160 10.73 6.10 1.57
CA ALA A 160 9.72 6.75 0.76
C ALA A 160 10.39 7.72 -0.21
N PRO A 161 10.06 7.70 -1.52
CA PRO A 161 10.59 8.68 -2.44
C PRO A 161 9.91 10.04 -2.22
N PHE A 162 10.70 11.11 -2.33
CA PHE A 162 10.24 12.49 -2.37
C PHE A 162 10.80 13.16 -3.62
N GLU A 163 10.08 14.12 -4.18
CA GLU A 163 10.40 14.72 -5.48
C GLU A 163 11.83 15.28 -5.57
N GLU A 164 12.32 15.87 -4.48
CA GLU A 164 13.64 16.51 -4.45
C GLU A 164 14.68 15.77 -3.58
N MET A 165 14.31 14.65 -2.94
CA MET A 165 15.20 13.98 -2.00
C MET A 165 16.12 12.96 -2.71
N ARG A 166 17.42 13.00 -2.38
CA ARG A 166 18.43 12.06 -2.85
C ARG A 166 19.26 11.54 -1.67
N TYR A 167 19.49 10.23 -1.66
CA TYR A 167 20.29 9.57 -0.61
C TYR A 167 21.73 9.30 -1.09
N THR A 168 22.39 10.33 -1.65
CA THR A 168 23.71 10.23 -2.30
C THR A 168 24.80 9.64 -1.40
N SER A 169 24.72 9.81 -0.08
CA SER A 169 25.68 9.21 0.85
C SER A 169 25.54 7.69 0.94
N LEU A 170 24.33 7.15 0.85
CA LEU A 170 24.09 5.70 0.82
C LEU A 170 24.50 5.12 -0.52
N GLU A 171 24.20 5.81 -1.63
CA GLU A 171 24.62 5.42 -2.97
C GLU A 171 26.15 5.32 -3.06
N ARG A 172 26.89 6.31 -2.51
CA ARG A 172 28.37 6.29 -2.42
C ARG A 172 28.89 5.14 -1.58
N ALA A 173 28.14 4.71 -0.56
CA ALA A 173 28.47 3.56 0.26
C ALA A 173 28.07 2.22 -0.40
N ASN A 174 27.54 2.25 -1.62
CA ASN A 174 26.99 1.10 -2.35
C ASN A 174 25.88 0.37 -1.58
N ILE A 175 25.10 1.10 -0.79
CA ILE A 175 23.91 0.56 -0.11
C ILE A 175 22.68 0.87 -0.98
N PRO A 176 22.01 -0.15 -1.54
CA PRO A 176 20.81 0.06 -2.34
C PRO A 176 19.71 0.75 -1.53
N VAL A 177 19.06 1.74 -2.14
CA VAL A 177 17.84 2.35 -1.63
C VAL A 177 16.67 1.78 -2.40
N ILE A 178 15.70 1.22 -1.69
CA ILE A 178 14.45 0.70 -2.24
C ILE A 178 13.38 1.78 -2.09
N ASP A 179 12.86 2.28 -3.21
CA ASP A 179 11.80 3.28 -3.20
C ASP A 179 10.46 2.65 -2.83
N CYS A 180 9.97 3.03 -1.67
CA CYS A 180 8.68 2.60 -1.15
C CYS A 180 7.59 3.59 -1.60
N ALA A 181 7.23 3.55 -2.90
CA ALA A 181 6.23 4.45 -3.49
C ALA A 181 4.79 3.94 -3.35
N ASP A 182 4.57 2.85 -2.59
CA ASP A 182 3.25 2.24 -2.38
C ASP A 182 2.19 3.23 -1.85
N TYR A 183 2.59 4.19 -1.03
CA TYR A 183 1.67 5.19 -0.45
C TYR A 183 1.12 6.19 -1.47
N LEU A 184 1.72 6.27 -2.67
CA LEU A 184 1.29 7.13 -3.78
C LEU A 184 0.39 6.40 -4.78
N GLU A 185 0.13 5.10 -4.57
CA GLU A 185 -0.85 4.36 -5.36
C GLU A 185 -2.26 4.94 -5.21
N THR A 186 -3.04 4.80 -6.27
CA THR A 186 -4.36 5.44 -6.37
C THR A 186 -5.50 4.57 -5.84
N THR A 187 -5.24 3.30 -5.52
CA THR A 187 -6.25 2.36 -5.01
C THR A 187 -5.71 1.58 -3.80
N PRO A 188 -6.58 1.14 -2.88
CA PRO A 188 -6.16 0.33 -1.73
C PRO A 188 -5.50 -0.99 -2.14
N LEU A 189 -6.04 -1.68 -3.15
CA LEU A 189 -5.44 -2.92 -3.67
C LEU A 189 -4.14 -2.65 -4.41
N GLY A 190 -4.03 -1.53 -5.15
CA GLY A 190 -2.76 -1.14 -5.78
C GLY A 190 -1.65 -0.94 -4.76
N ARG A 191 -1.95 -0.24 -3.66
CA ARG A 191 -1.02 -0.10 -2.55
C ARG A 191 -0.62 -1.43 -1.93
N ALA A 192 -1.59 -2.28 -1.65
CA ALA A 192 -1.34 -3.59 -1.03
C ALA A 192 -0.54 -4.54 -1.93
N GLU A 193 -0.68 -4.43 -3.26
CA GLU A 193 0.00 -5.30 -4.22
C GLU A 193 1.53 -5.16 -4.17
N TRP A 194 2.05 -4.05 -3.66
CA TRP A 194 3.48 -3.86 -3.44
C TRP A 194 4.08 -4.89 -2.47
N MET A 195 3.27 -5.56 -1.63
CA MET A 195 3.78 -6.65 -0.79
C MET A 195 4.41 -7.77 -1.62
N ARG A 196 4.00 -7.95 -2.88
CA ARG A 196 4.57 -8.96 -3.80
C ARG A 196 6.01 -8.62 -4.20
N PHE A 197 6.31 -7.34 -4.42
CA PHE A 197 7.68 -6.86 -4.63
C PHE A 197 8.51 -7.02 -3.35
N TYR A 198 7.99 -6.55 -2.25
CA TYR A 198 8.66 -6.62 -0.95
C TYR A 198 8.92 -8.06 -0.51
N GLY A 199 7.99 -8.97 -0.76
CA GLY A 199 8.17 -10.39 -0.52
C GLY A 199 9.34 -10.99 -1.32
N ARG A 200 9.53 -10.56 -2.57
CA ARG A 200 10.65 -11.00 -3.40
C ARG A 200 11.99 -10.51 -2.85
N LEU A 201 12.05 -9.29 -2.36
CA LEU A 201 13.26 -8.76 -1.72
C LEU A 201 13.70 -9.59 -0.50
N TRP A 202 12.76 -10.11 0.28
CA TRP A 202 13.04 -10.94 1.46
C TRP A 202 13.03 -12.46 1.20
N GLY A 203 12.85 -12.90 -0.04
CA GLY A 203 12.73 -14.34 -0.37
C GLY A 203 11.43 -14.97 0.15
N LYS A 204 10.37 -14.17 0.27
CA LYS A 204 9.03 -14.57 0.74
C LYS A 204 7.96 -14.43 -0.34
N ALA A 205 8.34 -14.58 -1.61
CA ALA A 205 7.47 -14.34 -2.77
C ALA A 205 6.14 -15.11 -2.68
N GLN A 206 6.19 -16.42 -2.44
CA GLN A 206 4.98 -17.27 -2.40
C GLN A 206 4.00 -16.83 -1.29
N LEU A 207 4.52 -16.52 -0.10
CA LEU A 207 3.69 -16.05 1.02
C LEU A 207 3.06 -14.69 0.69
N ALA A 208 3.85 -13.76 0.13
CA ALA A 208 3.37 -12.44 -0.26
C ALA A 208 2.27 -12.51 -1.34
N ASP A 209 2.49 -13.36 -2.36
CA ASP A 209 1.51 -13.58 -3.41
C ASP A 209 0.20 -14.18 -2.84
N SER A 210 0.30 -15.18 -1.97
CA SER A 210 -0.87 -15.81 -1.33
C SER A 210 -1.65 -14.84 -0.43
N LEU A 211 -0.94 -14.04 0.38
CA LEU A 211 -1.59 -13.04 1.25
C LEU A 211 -2.26 -11.94 0.43
N PHE A 212 -1.65 -11.51 -0.66
CA PHE A 212 -2.25 -10.51 -1.53
C PHE A 212 -3.53 -11.03 -2.19
N GLU A 213 -3.53 -12.27 -2.73
CA GLU A 213 -4.72 -12.87 -3.34
C GLU A 213 -5.87 -13.03 -2.32
N GLU A 214 -5.55 -13.32 -1.04
CA GLU A 214 -6.55 -13.34 0.04
C GLU A 214 -7.13 -11.95 0.30
N GLU A 215 -6.30 -10.90 0.37
CA GLU A 215 -6.76 -9.52 0.53
C GLU A 215 -7.65 -9.08 -0.65
N VAL A 216 -7.29 -9.44 -1.89
CA VAL A 216 -8.10 -9.16 -3.08
C VAL A 216 -9.48 -9.81 -2.95
N ARG A 217 -9.52 -11.12 -2.66
CA ARG A 217 -10.79 -11.86 -2.55
C ARG A 217 -11.70 -11.23 -1.51
N GLN A 218 -11.15 -10.91 -0.32
CA GLN A 218 -11.95 -10.31 0.76
C GLN A 218 -12.39 -8.88 0.43
N TYR A 219 -11.54 -8.08 -0.19
CA TYR A 219 -11.85 -6.70 -0.56
C TYR A 219 -12.94 -6.65 -1.64
N GLU A 220 -12.79 -7.42 -2.71
CA GLU A 220 -13.73 -7.44 -3.82
C GLU A 220 -15.10 -7.98 -3.42
N ASP A 221 -15.15 -9.02 -2.57
CA ASP A 221 -16.41 -9.55 -2.00
C ASP A 221 -17.15 -8.47 -1.20
N LEU A 222 -16.46 -7.71 -0.37
CA LEU A 222 -17.05 -6.59 0.38
C LEU A 222 -17.54 -5.48 -0.56
N ALA A 223 -16.73 -5.05 -1.50
CA ALA A 223 -17.08 -3.99 -2.44
C ALA A 223 -18.30 -4.39 -3.31
N GLN A 224 -18.36 -5.65 -3.72
CA GLN A 224 -19.51 -6.18 -4.48
C GLN A 224 -20.81 -6.17 -3.63
N LYS A 225 -20.75 -6.60 -2.38
CA LYS A 225 -21.90 -6.57 -1.45
C LYS A 225 -22.44 -5.17 -1.26
N ILE A 226 -21.55 -4.15 -1.19
CA ILE A 226 -21.95 -2.75 -1.06
C ILE A 226 -22.68 -2.27 -2.33
N LYS A 227 -22.14 -2.57 -3.51
CA LYS A 227 -22.78 -2.23 -4.80
C LYS A 227 -24.18 -2.88 -4.91
N GLU A 228 -24.31 -4.13 -4.57
CA GLU A 228 -25.60 -4.84 -4.61
C GLU A 228 -26.62 -4.29 -3.60
N SER A 229 -26.17 -3.91 -2.39
CA SER A 229 -27.00 -3.24 -1.40
C SER A 229 -27.53 -1.91 -1.91
N SER A 230 -26.68 -1.10 -2.51
CA SER A 230 -27.05 0.19 -3.11
C SER A 230 -28.06 0.03 -4.27
N ASN A 231 -27.85 -0.95 -5.16
CA ASN A 231 -28.73 -1.20 -6.30
C ASN A 231 -30.10 -1.74 -5.88
N ARG A 232 -30.16 -2.64 -4.88
CA ARG A 232 -31.44 -3.14 -4.33
C ARG A 232 -32.28 -2.02 -3.74
N SER A 233 -31.65 -1.06 -3.12
CA SER A 233 -32.32 0.11 -2.54
C SER A 233 -32.90 1.05 -3.60
N GLN A 234 -32.23 1.20 -4.75
CA GLN A 234 -32.74 1.96 -5.88
C GLN A 234 -33.97 1.29 -6.53
N SER A 235 -33.91 0.00 -6.79
CA SER A 235 -35.02 -0.73 -7.44
C SER A 235 -36.28 -0.82 -6.56
N SER A 236 -36.12 -0.95 -5.25
CA SER A 236 -37.26 -0.92 -4.30
C SER A 236 -37.90 0.46 -4.17
N PHE A 237 -37.16 1.53 -4.36
CA PHE A 237 -37.68 2.92 -4.34
C PHE A 237 -38.47 3.26 -5.60
N GLU A 238 -38.06 2.76 -6.76
CA GLU A 238 -38.85 2.93 -8.01
C GLU A 238 -40.20 2.19 -7.97
N SER A 239 -40.26 1.03 -7.30
CA SER A 239 -41.48 0.24 -7.16
C SER A 239 -42.42 0.69 -6.03
N SER A 240 -41.94 1.49 -5.07
CA SER A 240 -42.69 1.90 -3.88
C SER A 240 -42.99 3.41 -3.82
N ARG A 241 -43.39 4.03 -4.92
CA ARG A 241 -43.81 5.44 -4.93
C ARG A 241 -45.02 5.77 -4.02
N ASN A 242 -45.61 4.78 -3.37
CA ASN A 242 -46.88 4.93 -2.59
C ASN A 242 -46.78 4.65 -1.09
N SER A 243 -45.62 4.42 -0.49
CA SER A 243 -45.52 4.21 0.96
C SER A 243 -44.58 5.21 1.64
N LEU A 244 -45.17 6.28 2.10
CA LEU A 244 -44.55 7.27 2.98
C LEU A 244 -44.34 6.71 4.39
N ARG A 245 -43.16 6.82 4.89
CA ARG A 245 -42.62 6.83 6.26
C ARG A 245 -41.73 5.65 6.65
N ASN A 246 -40.50 6.02 7.02
CA ASN A 246 -39.51 5.25 7.80
C ASN A 246 -38.62 4.21 7.12
N THR A 247 -38.28 4.29 5.86
CA THR A 247 -37.08 3.65 5.34
C THR A 247 -35.97 4.66 5.24
N ARG A 248 -34.86 4.49 5.99
CA ARG A 248 -33.60 5.20 5.75
C ARG A 248 -33.27 5.06 4.28
N ASN A 249 -33.05 6.19 3.62
CA ASN A 249 -32.79 6.28 2.19
C ASN A 249 -31.45 5.56 1.86
N LEU A 250 -31.49 4.25 1.62
CA LEU A 250 -30.32 3.40 1.36
C LEU A 250 -29.64 3.71 0.02
N SER A 251 -30.24 4.55 -0.83
CA SER A 251 -29.64 5.01 -2.09
C SER A 251 -28.75 6.25 -1.89
N HIS A 252 -28.80 6.88 -0.71
CA HIS A 252 -28.02 8.08 -0.41
C HIS A 252 -26.61 7.69 0.07
N LYS A 253 -25.58 8.12 -0.67
CA LYS A 253 -24.19 7.99 -0.24
C LYS A 253 -23.88 9.03 0.82
N PRO A 254 -23.50 8.64 2.07
CA PRO A 254 -23.18 9.61 3.11
C PRO A 254 -21.96 10.43 2.72
N ARG A 255 -22.09 11.76 2.83
CA ARG A 255 -20.96 12.67 2.59
C ARG A 255 -19.96 12.60 3.73
N VAL A 256 -18.69 12.41 3.36
CA VAL A 256 -17.59 12.17 4.29
C VAL A 256 -16.64 13.35 4.33
N TRP A 257 -16.24 13.74 5.54
CA TRP A 257 -15.16 14.66 5.78
C TRP A 257 -14.07 14.01 6.64
N LEU A 258 -12.82 14.51 6.53
CA LEU A 258 -11.66 13.86 7.11
C LEU A 258 -10.82 14.81 7.95
N ASP A 259 -10.23 14.26 9.01
CA ASP A 259 -9.19 14.80 9.86
C ASP A 259 -9.51 16.18 10.48
N LEU A 260 -8.56 16.79 11.14
CA LEU A 260 -8.62 18.13 11.72
C LEU A 260 -7.63 19.06 11.00
N PRO A 261 -7.86 20.37 11.03
CA PRO A 261 -6.88 21.31 10.49
C PRO A 261 -5.61 21.33 11.34
N TRP A 262 -4.49 21.59 10.70
CA TRP A 262 -3.24 21.94 11.35
C TRP A 262 -3.00 23.44 11.15
N GLN A 263 -2.97 24.19 12.25
CA GLN A 263 -2.91 25.66 12.21
C GLN A 263 -4.02 26.26 11.33
N SER A 264 -3.66 26.98 10.27
CA SER A 264 -4.60 27.63 9.33
C SER A 264 -4.91 26.78 8.09
N THR A 265 -4.41 25.53 8.03
CA THR A 265 -4.51 24.68 6.86
C THR A 265 -5.17 23.35 7.18
N TRP A 266 -6.13 22.93 6.35
CA TRP A 266 -6.74 21.61 6.45
C TRP A 266 -6.13 20.69 5.38
N TYR A 267 -5.36 19.72 5.81
CA TYR A 267 -4.77 18.73 4.91
C TYR A 267 -5.73 17.59 4.70
N VAL A 268 -6.13 17.35 3.46
CA VAL A 268 -7.10 16.31 3.08
C VAL A 268 -6.57 15.49 1.92
N PRO A 269 -7.00 14.22 1.76
CA PRO A 269 -6.61 13.40 0.62
C PRO A 269 -7.04 14.01 -0.71
N GLY A 270 -6.20 13.91 -1.72
CA GLY A 270 -6.59 14.22 -3.10
C GLY A 270 -7.62 13.25 -3.65
N GLY A 271 -8.34 13.65 -4.69
CA GLY A 271 -9.39 12.83 -5.29
C GLY A 271 -8.88 11.54 -5.94
N LYS A 272 -7.63 11.53 -6.42
CA LYS A 272 -6.97 10.32 -6.95
C LYS A 272 -6.12 9.58 -5.92
N SER A 273 -6.34 9.80 -4.62
CA SER A 273 -5.68 9.03 -3.57
C SER A 273 -6.37 7.69 -3.34
N TYR A 274 -5.61 6.72 -2.82
CA TYR A 274 -6.19 5.43 -2.40
C TYR A 274 -7.30 5.57 -1.35
N LEU A 275 -7.23 6.61 -0.53
CA LEU A 275 -8.24 6.88 0.51
C LEU A 275 -9.55 7.40 -0.09
N SER A 276 -9.48 8.24 -1.14
CA SER A 276 -10.67 8.65 -1.90
C SER A 276 -11.34 7.45 -2.57
N ALA A 277 -10.55 6.54 -3.15
CA ALA A 277 -11.07 5.29 -3.73
C ALA A 277 -11.72 4.41 -2.66
N LEU A 278 -11.08 4.26 -1.49
CA LEU A 278 -11.64 3.51 -0.35
C LEU A 278 -13.00 4.04 0.11
N ILE A 279 -13.16 5.38 0.20
CA ILE A 279 -14.43 6.00 0.56
C ILE A 279 -15.53 5.65 -0.45
N ALA A 280 -15.19 5.70 -1.75
CA ALA A 280 -16.12 5.34 -2.81
C ALA A 280 -16.50 3.85 -2.76
N ASP A 281 -15.53 2.96 -2.55
CA ASP A 281 -15.75 1.52 -2.42
C ASP A 281 -16.56 1.16 -1.16
N ALA A 282 -16.41 1.93 -0.08
CA ALA A 282 -17.22 1.83 1.12
C ALA A 282 -18.64 2.43 0.97
N GLY A 283 -18.99 2.95 -0.22
CA GLY A 283 -20.29 3.54 -0.51
C GLY A 283 -20.47 4.96 -0.01
N GLY A 284 -19.37 5.67 0.33
CA GLY A 284 -19.38 7.07 0.72
C GLY A 284 -19.28 8.04 -0.45
N ASP A 285 -19.57 9.31 -0.19
CA ASP A 285 -19.37 10.43 -1.10
C ASP A 285 -18.29 11.37 -0.52
N TYR A 286 -17.16 11.48 -1.22
CA TYR A 286 -16.07 12.35 -0.81
C TYR A 286 -16.08 13.64 -1.64
N ALA A 287 -16.21 14.79 -0.97
CA ALA A 287 -16.40 16.08 -1.62
C ALA A 287 -15.30 16.46 -2.64
N LEU A 288 -14.11 15.89 -2.53
CA LEU A 288 -12.97 16.17 -3.41
C LEU A 288 -12.64 15.00 -4.35
N GLN A 289 -13.50 14.01 -4.49
CA GLN A 289 -13.28 12.80 -5.32
C GLN A 289 -12.94 13.10 -6.79
N HIS A 290 -13.31 14.27 -7.30
CA HIS A 290 -13.03 14.70 -8.68
C HIS A 290 -11.74 15.51 -8.82
N ASN A 291 -10.99 15.70 -7.73
CA ASN A 291 -9.69 16.37 -7.78
C ASN A 291 -8.62 15.43 -8.36
N ASP A 292 -7.74 15.97 -9.22
CA ASP A 292 -6.74 15.17 -9.94
C ASP A 292 -5.47 14.82 -9.14
N LYS A 293 -5.33 15.29 -7.91
CA LYS A 293 -4.16 15.00 -7.07
C LYS A 293 -4.31 13.66 -6.33
N SER A 294 -3.22 12.91 -6.23
CA SER A 294 -3.16 11.65 -5.46
C SER A 294 -2.67 11.86 -4.01
N GLY A 295 -1.85 12.89 -3.78
CA GLY A 295 -1.29 13.20 -2.46
C GLY A 295 -2.21 13.99 -1.56
N SER A 296 -1.65 14.55 -0.48
CA SER A 296 -2.35 15.43 0.44
C SER A 296 -2.56 16.83 -0.16
N LEU A 297 -3.76 17.37 0.00
CA LEU A 297 -4.14 18.71 -0.47
C LEU A 297 -4.20 19.67 0.72
N PRO A 298 -3.41 20.75 0.71
CA PRO A 298 -3.58 21.84 1.65
C PRO A 298 -4.77 22.71 1.24
N LEU A 299 -5.78 22.84 2.11
CA LEU A 299 -6.93 23.71 1.92
C LEU A 299 -6.92 24.82 2.96
N PRO A 300 -7.14 26.11 2.56
CA PRO A 300 -7.48 27.17 3.52
C PRO A 300 -8.74 26.79 4.30
N LEU A 301 -8.83 27.21 5.58
CA LEU A 301 -9.95 26.84 6.48
C LEU A 301 -11.32 27.19 5.90
N GLU A 302 -11.46 28.37 5.30
CA GLU A 302 -12.73 28.82 4.72
C GLU A 302 -13.23 27.91 3.61
N ARG A 303 -12.31 27.39 2.79
CA ARG A 303 -12.64 26.45 1.73
C ARG A 303 -12.98 25.07 2.30
N ALA A 304 -12.22 24.60 3.27
CA ALA A 304 -12.44 23.32 3.94
C ALA A 304 -13.80 23.29 4.67
N TRP A 305 -14.16 24.39 5.36
CA TRP A 305 -15.45 24.50 6.04
C TRP A 305 -16.65 24.37 5.12
N LYS A 306 -16.60 24.89 3.90
CA LYS A 306 -17.68 24.71 2.91
C LYS A 306 -18.01 23.26 2.64
N TYR A 307 -17.01 22.37 2.67
CA TYR A 307 -17.19 20.93 2.51
C TYR A 307 -17.60 20.27 3.83
N ALA A 308 -16.91 20.58 4.93
CA ALA A 308 -17.15 20.00 6.25
C ALA A 308 -18.58 20.26 6.76
N GLN A 309 -19.16 21.45 6.48
CA GLN A 309 -20.55 21.81 6.81
C GLN A 309 -21.59 20.97 6.07
N GLN A 310 -21.21 20.21 5.06
CA GLN A 310 -22.12 19.34 4.31
C GLN A 310 -21.92 17.88 4.67
N ALA A 311 -20.88 17.56 5.44
CA ALA A 311 -20.53 16.19 5.77
C ALA A 311 -21.51 15.58 6.79
N GLU A 312 -21.94 14.37 6.53
CA GLU A 312 -22.81 13.57 7.38
C GLU A 312 -22.02 12.64 8.30
N VAL A 313 -20.80 12.31 7.89
CA VAL A 313 -19.85 11.51 8.67
C VAL A 313 -18.52 12.24 8.70
N TRP A 314 -17.95 12.38 9.87
CA TRP A 314 -16.64 12.97 10.05
C TRP A 314 -15.71 11.94 10.67
N ILE A 315 -14.59 11.63 9.99
CA ILE A 315 -13.60 10.65 10.43
C ILE A 315 -12.28 11.37 10.71
N ILE A 316 -11.86 11.35 11.96
CA ILE A 316 -10.68 12.07 12.45
C ILE A 316 -9.58 11.07 12.78
N LYS A 317 -8.45 11.15 12.08
CA LYS A 317 -7.23 10.39 12.40
C LYS A 317 -6.15 11.36 12.84
N GLY A 318 -5.45 11.04 13.90
CA GLY A 318 -4.34 11.86 14.37
C GLY A 318 -3.61 11.21 15.52
N GLY A 319 -2.59 11.92 16.01
CA GLY A 319 -1.83 11.55 17.18
C GLY A 319 -2.46 12.06 18.48
N GLN A 320 -1.69 12.82 19.28
CA GLN A 320 -2.11 13.29 20.60
C GLN A 320 -3.25 14.32 20.58
N GLU A 321 -3.48 14.98 19.45
CA GLU A 321 -4.49 16.05 19.31
C GLU A 321 -5.89 15.54 18.90
N VAL A 322 -6.10 14.22 18.87
CA VAL A 322 -7.43 13.67 18.56
C VAL A 322 -8.34 13.85 19.76
N PRO A 323 -9.51 14.51 19.60
CA PRO A 323 -10.44 14.74 20.73
C PRO A 323 -11.00 13.41 21.24
N SER A 324 -11.15 13.29 22.56
CA SER A 324 -11.72 12.11 23.21
C SER A 324 -13.26 12.14 23.26
N ASP A 325 -13.84 13.34 23.24
CA ASP A 325 -15.28 13.55 23.32
C ASP A 325 -15.74 14.82 22.57
N TYR A 326 -17.06 15.04 22.50
CA TYR A 326 -17.67 16.20 21.85
C TYR A 326 -17.38 17.52 22.56
N ALA A 327 -17.07 17.52 23.86
CA ALA A 327 -16.72 18.72 24.59
C ALA A 327 -15.33 19.21 24.17
N GLU A 328 -14.34 18.34 24.11
CA GLU A 328 -13.00 18.65 23.57
C GLU A 328 -13.07 19.10 22.12
N LEU A 329 -13.84 18.39 21.27
CA LEU A 329 -14.03 18.79 19.88
C LEU A 329 -14.58 20.21 19.76
N SER A 330 -15.53 20.57 20.62
CA SER A 330 -16.13 21.92 20.65
C SER A 330 -15.17 23.00 21.18
N GLN A 331 -14.21 22.63 22.04
CA GLN A 331 -13.15 23.52 22.50
C GLN A 331 -12.16 23.88 21.40
N LEU A 332 -11.87 22.94 20.47
CA LEU A 332 -11.03 23.21 19.31
C LEU A 332 -11.65 24.28 18.38
N SER A 333 -12.95 24.23 18.18
CA SER A 333 -13.69 25.29 17.49
C SER A 333 -15.20 25.20 17.76
N ARG A 334 -15.81 26.30 18.18
CA ARG A 334 -17.27 26.39 18.36
C ARG A 334 -18.07 26.15 17.09
N VAL A 335 -17.47 26.37 15.92
CA VAL A 335 -18.12 26.16 14.62
C VAL A 335 -18.44 24.68 14.39
N TYR A 336 -17.66 23.77 14.95
CA TYR A 336 -17.84 22.33 14.76
C TYR A 336 -19.19 21.83 15.31
N ALA A 337 -19.74 22.46 16.35
CA ALA A 337 -21.06 22.13 16.88
C ALA A 337 -22.21 22.28 15.85
N HIS A 338 -21.97 23.03 14.78
CA HIS A 338 -22.94 23.25 13.70
C HIS A 338 -22.83 22.22 12.57
N PHE A 339 -21.81 21.40 12.54
CA PHE A 339 -21.63 20.39 11.50
C PHE A 339 -22.67 19.27 11.62
N PRO A 340 -23.28 18.81 10.52
CA PRO A 340 -24.28 17.74 10.54
C PRO A 340 -23.76 16.46 11.20
N ALA A 341 -22.50 16.08 10.93
CA ALA A 341 -21.87 14.92 11.54
C ALA A 341 -21.80 15.00 13.07
N VAL A 342 -21.55 16.20 13.63
CA VAL A 342 -21.50 16.45 15.08
C VAL A 342 -22.90 16.38 15.66
N ARG A 343 -23.88 17.04 15.05
CA ARG A 343 -25.30 17.03 15.52
C ARG A 343 -25.94 15.65 15.50
N SER A 344 -25.52 14.80 14.52
CA SER A 344 -26.05 13.43 14.39
C SER A 344 -25.20 12.40 15.14
N HIS A 345 -24.18 12.81 15.88
CA HIS A 345 -23.25 11.94 16.58
C HIS A 345 -22.58 10.90 15.64
N ARG A 346 -22.21 11.32 14.44
CA ARG A 346 -21.51 10.50 13.45
C ARG A 346 -20.06 10.97 13.25
N VAL A 347 -19.38 11.24 14.35
CA VAL A 347 -17.94 11.53 14.39
C VAL A 347 -17.20 10.28 14.88
N TRP A 348 -16.21 9.86 14.12
CA TRP A 348 -15.38 8.70 14.41
C TRP A 348 -13.92 9.14 14.57
N VAL A 349 -13.23 8.54 15.52
CA VAL A 349 -11.85 8.93 15.85
C VAL A 349 -10.93 7.71 15.84
N CYS A 350 -9.68 7.97 15.43
CA CYS A 350 -8.59 7.00 15.47
C CYS A 350 -7.34 7.70 16.03
N ASN A 351 -6.94 7.36 17.25
CA ASN A 351 -5.66 7.82 17.80
C ASN A 351 -4.54 6.91 17.31
N THR A 352 -3.81 7.37 16.30
CA THR A 352 -2.74 6.60 15.63
C THR A 352 -1.49 6.41 16.48
N MET A 353 -1.41 7.03 17.66
CA MET A 353 -0.38 6.78 18.67
C MET A 353 -0.79 5.69 19.67
N GLN A 354 -2.05 5.28 19.68
CA GLN A 354 -2.58 4.25 20.57
C GLN A 354 -2.90 2.95 19.83
N VAL A 355 -3.28 3.04 18.57
CA VAL A 355 -3.61 1.88 17.72
C VAL A 355 -2.70 1.82 16.49
N PRO A 356 -2.30 0.63 16.05
CA PRO A 356 -1.31 0.44 14.96
C PRO A 356 -1.94 0.64 13.58
N TYR A 357 -2.66 1.75 13.39
CA TYR A 357 -3.38 2.07 12.15
C TYR A 357 -2.43 2.07 10.94
N TYR A 358 -1.41 2.94 10.97
CA TYR A 358 -0.49 3.06 9.84
C TYR A 358 0.38 1.82 9.62
N GLU A 359 0.65 1.07 10.68
CA GLU A 359 1.47 -0.15 10.61
C GLU A 359 0.74 -1.31 9.92
N GLN A 360 -0.57 -1.41 10.06
CA GLN A 360 -1.34 -2.59 9.66
C GLN A 360 -2.25 -2.39 8.46
N THR A 361 -2.84 -1.19 8.29
CA THR A 361 -3.86 -0.97 7.26
C THR A 361 -3.34 -0.95 5.82
N PRO A 362 -2.12 -0.49 5.49
CA PRO A 362 -1.66 -0.40 4.12
C PRO A 362 -1.67 -1.74 3.36
N PHE A 363 -1.36 -2.83 4.07
CA PHE A 363 -1.33 -4.18 3.51
C PHE A 363 -2.48 -5.07 4.02
N SER A 364 -3.55 -4.45 4.51
CA SER A 364 -4.80 -5.09 4.90
C SER A 364 -6.02 -4.25 4.48
N PRO A 365 -6.16 -3.96 3.19
CA PRO A 365 -7.20 -3.08 2.68
C PRO A 365 -8.62 -3.63 2.90
N ALA A 366 -8.81 -4.95 2.94
CA ALA A 366 -10.11 -5.56 3.21
C ALA A 366 -10.61 -5.26 4.64
N LEU A 367 -9.72 -5.31 5.64
CA LEU A 367 -10.05 -4.92 7.00
C LEU A 367 -10.44 -3.44 7.07
N LEU A 368 -9.66 -2.58 6.42
CA LEU A 368 -9.92 -1.15 6.41
C LEU A 368 -11.26 -0.83 5.72
N LEU A 369 -11.56 -1.45 4.57
CA LEU A 369 -12.85 -1.29 3.89
C LEU A 369 -14.02 -1.69 4.79
N ARG A 370 -13.91 -2.80 5.52
CA ARG A 370 -14.94 -3.26 6.46
C ARG A 370 -15.23 -2.23 7.55
N GLU A 371 -14.21 -1.64 8.17
CA GLU A 371 -14.40 -0.60 9.18
C GLU A 371 -15.06 0.65 8.60
N TRP A 372 -14.67 1.06 7.40
CA TRP A 372 -15.30 2.19 6.72
C TRP A 372 -16.77 1.94 6.41
N CYS A 373 -17.13 0.73 5.96
CA CYS A 373 -18.53 0.36 5.75
C CYS A 373 -19.37 0.46 7.02
N GLN A 374 -18.80 0.05 8.16
CA GLN A 374 -19.48 0.15 9.45
C GLN A 374 -19.67 1.62 9.86
N MET A 375 -18.64 2.45 9.76
CA MET A 375 -18.72 3.88 10.07
C MET A 375 -19.71 4.62 9.18
N LEU A 376 -19.77 4.27 7.90
CA LEU A 376 -20.69 4.86 6.93
C LEU A 376 -22.12 4.28 7.05
N GLY A 377 -22.28 3.12 7.67
CA GLY A 377 -23.55 2.42 7.76
C GLY A 377 -24.05 1.89 6.40
N THR A 378 -23.13 1.59 5.48
CA THR A 378 -23.45 1.11 4.12
C THR A 378 -23.57 -0.40 4.04
N LEU A 379 -23.03 -1.11 5.02
CA LEU A 379 -23.20 -2.55 5.18
C LEU A 379 -23.58 -2.87 6.62
N THR A 380 -24.59 -3.72 6.80
CA THR A 380 -24.89 -4.32 8.11
C THR A 380 -23.86 -5.42 8.34
N VAL A 381 -22.79 -5.09 9.04
CA VAL A 381 -21.83 -6.10 9.54
C VAL A 381 -22.38 -6.59 10.89
N ASP A 382 -22.23 -7.88 11.18
CA ASP A 382 -22.62 -8.43 12.48
C ASP A 382 -22.10 -7.52 13.60
N SER A 383 -23.02 -7.07 14.44
CA SER A 383 -22.77 -6.14 15.56
C SER A 383 -21.76 -6.67 16.60
N ALA A 384 -21.37 -7.94 16.47
CA ALA A 384 -20.36 -8.58 17.29
C ALA A 384 -18.91 -8.21 16.91
N THR A 385 -18.66 -7.61 15.71
CA THR A 385 -17.32 -7.25 15.29
C THR A 385 -17.04 -5.79 15.65
N SER A 386 -16.36 -5.56 16.77
CA SER A 386 -15.88 -4.22 17.15
C SER A 386 -14.88 -3.69 16.11
N LEU A 387 -14.94 -2.38 15.84
CA LEU A 387 -13.92 -1.70 15.05
C LEU A 387 -12.55 -1.84 15.74
N ARG A 388 -11.51 -2.06 14.96
CA ARG A 388 -10.16 -2.26 15.48
C ARG A 388 -9.41 -0.96 15.68
N TYR A 389 -9.63 0.00 14.79
CA TYR A 389 -8.88 1.26 14.77
C TYR A 389 -9.74 2.46 15.12
N PHE A 390 -11.00 2.43 14.74
CA PHE A 390 -11.90 3.56 14.93
C PHE A 390 -12.89 3.30 16.04
N HIS A 391 -13.27 4.35 16.75
CA HIS A 391 -14.37 4.32 17.70
C HIS A 391 -15.23 5.59 17.55
N PRO A 392 -16.53 5.53 17.88
CA PRO A 392 -17.34 6.74 17.88
C PRO A 392 -16.79 7.72 18.93
N LEU A 393 -16.85 9.02 18.61
CA LEU A 393 -16.49 10.06 19.58
C LEU A 393 -17.45 10.00 20.78
N SER A 394 -16.88 10.04 21.98
CA SER A 394 -17.66 9.94 23.22
C SER A 394 -18.56 11.16 23.42
N ARG A 395 -19.71 10.96 24.08
CA ARG A 395 -20.68 12.02 24.38
C ARG A 395 -20.21 12.90 25.53
#